data_e4c2af2973c760daf2659fcb7fdf1a1b
#
_entry.id   e4c2af2973c760daf2659fcb7fdf1a1b
#
_cell.length_a   1.000
_cell.length_b   1.000
_cell.length_c   1.000
_cell.angle_alpha   90.00
_cell.angle_beta   90.00
_cell.angle_gamma   90.00
#
_symmetry.space_group_name_H-M   'P 1'
#
loop_
_entity.id
_entity.type
_entity.pdbx_description
1 polymer ?
#
loop_
_entity_poly.entity_id
_entity_poly.type
_entity_poly.pdbx_seq_one_letter_code
_entity_poly.pdbx_strand_id
1 'polypeptide(L)'
;MSANLGNNFDPWLDSYAMRAHELSVSEVRALFSVVSRPEVVSLAGGMPYVSALPKDLLEKSYSSLMAKKGDLAIQYGGGQGDAGLREQIREIMALEGIRSSVEDIVVTTGSQHGLEFLSGLFLEEGDVVLAEGPSYVGALGIFRHYQAHVEHVYTDNDGMSPEALEESIERLKEAGRTIKFLYLVPNFANPSGVTLAAERRPKIIELCKKHHILILEDNPYGLLYFDKPVPDALRSLDDEGVIYLGSFSKILAPGFRVGYVLAPPAIRDKLVLAQESAILCPSSFSQMMISEYLSNSDWKGQSTLFGVSIVSDETQLWLPYGSSCQTYKQLSPMAGSICG
;
A
#
# COMPACT_ATOMS: atom_id res chain seq x y z
N MET A 1 28.03 7.12 11.56
CA MET A 1 27.94 7.51 12.97
C MET A 1 26.79 6.71 13.56
N SER A 2 27.08 5.65 14.30
CA SER A 2 26.08 4.87 15.01
C SER A 2 25.38 5.81 16.00
N ALA A 3 24.05 5.95 15.83
CA ALA A 3 23.25 6.57 16.88
C ALA A 3 23.51 5.78 18.16
N ASN A 4 24.15 6.40 19.13
CA ASN A 4 24.25 5.91 20.50
C ASN A 4 22.81 5.77 21.03
N LEU A 5 22.19 4.64 20.79
CA LEU A 5 21.18 4.12 21.69
C LEU A 5 21.96 3.85 22.96
N GLY A 6 21.92 4.81 23.90
CA GLY A 6 22.58 4.67 25.19
C GLY A 6 22.29 3.28 25.72
N ASN A 7 23.26 2.71 26.46
CA ASN A 7 23.10 1.47 27.22
C ASN A 7 21.95 1.64 28.21
N ASN A 8 20.71 1.65 27.71
CA ASN A 8 19.56 1.51 28.55
C ASN A 8 19.51 0.03 28.92
N PHE A 9 19.96 -0.26 30.16
CA PHE A 9 19.72 -1.56 30.76
C PHE A 9 18.24 -1.83 30.70
N ASP A 10 17.84 -2.83 29.89
CA ASP A 10 16.47 -3.28 29.79
C ASP A 10 16.28 -4.48 30.73
N PRO A 11 15.65 -4.29 31.89
CA PRO A 11 15.42 -5.36 32.85
C PRO A 11 14.42 -6.42 32.37
N TRP A 12 13.73 -6.15 31.24
CA TRP A 12 12.70 -7.03 30.69
C TRP A 12 13.15 -7.79 29.45
N LEU A 13 14.44 -7.69 29.07
CA LEU A 13 14.98 -8.27 27.85
C LEU A 13 14.62 -9.75 27.68
N ASP A 14 14.73 -10.53 28.74
CA ASP A 14 14.43 -11.97 28.74
C ASP A 14 12.93 -12.30 28.79
N SER A 15 12.09 -11.28 28.96
CA SER A 15 10.63 -11.42 29.04
C SER A 15 9.93 -11.15 27.71
N TYR A 16 10.64 -10.61 26.73
CA TYR A 16 10.06 -10.35 25.41
C TYR A 16 9.78 -11.63 24.63
N ALA A 17 8.70 -11.63 23.86
CA ALA A 17 8.48 -12.67 22.87
C ALA A 17 9.60 -12.65 21.82
N MET A 18 9.96 -13.81 21.26
CA MET A 18 11.03 -13.93 20.26
C MET A 18 10.88 -12.92 19.12
N ARG A 19 9.66 -12.76 18.59
CA ARG A 19 9.37 -11.79 17.51
C ARG A 19 9.64 -10.34 17.89
N ALA A 20 9.65 -9.98 19.17
CA ALA A 20 9.95 -8.62 19.62
C ALA A 20 11.42 -8.28 19.52
N HIS A 21 12.32 -9.26 19.56
CA HIS A 21 13.76 -9.07 19.37
C HIS A 21 14.11 -8.67 17.93
N GLU A 22 13.25 -9.02 16.95
CA GLU A 22 13.42 -8.63 15.54
C GLU A 22 12.94 -7.19 15.26
N LEU A 23 12.27 -6.53 16.21
CA LEU A 23 11.84 -5.15 16.07
C LEU A 23 13.04 -4.21 16.08
N SER A 24 13.36 -3.64 14.94
CA SER A 24 14.42 -2.66 14.79
C SER A 24 13.87 -1.36 14.20
N VAL A 25 14.53 -0.24 14.51
CA VAL A 25 14.21 1.04 13.88
C VAL A 25 14.48 0.91 12.38
N SER A 26 13.46 1.09 11.55
CA SER A 26 13.67 1.07 10.11
C SER A 26 14.64 2.19 9.70
N GLU A 27 15.54 1.89 8.76
CA GLU A 27 16.50 2.86 8.22
C GLU A 27 15.81 4.11 7.64
N VAL A 28 14.64 3.92 7.03
CA VAL A 28 13.80 5.02 6.53
C VAL A 28 13.36 5.93 7.67
N ARG A 29 12.97 5.38 8.83
CA ARG A 29 12.57 6.19 10.00
C ARG A 29 13.75 7.01 10.55
N ALA A 30 14.95 6.48 10.49
CA ALA A 30 16.16 7.23 10.89
C ALA A 30 16.40 8.44 9.98
N LEU A 31 16.02 8.37 8.70
CA LEU A 31 16.09 9.48 7.75
C LEU A 31 15.05 10.58 8.02
N PHE A 32 13.89 10.27 8.61
CA PHE A 32 12.87 11.28 8.88
C PHE A 32 13.35 12.44 9.75
N SER A 33 14.27 12.20 10.66
CA SER A 33 14.89 13.27 11.48
C SER A 33 15.73 14.26 10.67
N VAL A 34 16.25 13.82 9.52
CA VAL A 34 17.00 14.66 8.57
C VAL A 34 16.04 15.35 7.59
N VAL A 35 15.06 14.59 7.12
CA VAL A 35 14.06 15.05 6.14
C VAL A 35 13.17 16.19 6.67
N SER A 36 12.95 16.24 7.99
CA SER A 36 12.15 17.28 8.63
C SER A 36 12.85 18.64 8.73
N ARG A 37 14.11 18.75 8.33
CA ARG A 37 14.85 20.01 8.36
C ARG A 37 14.43 20.90 7.18
N PRO A 38 14.13 22.21 7.40
CA PRO A 38 13.64 23.11 6.34
C PRO A 38 14.57 23.24 5.13
N GLU A 39 15.89 23.05 5.33
CA GLU A 39 16.90 23.13 4.28
C GLU A 39 17.04 21.84 3.45
N VAL A 40 16.37 20.78 3.83
CA VAL A 40 16.47 19.47 3.17
C VAL A 40 15.30 19.24 2.22
N VAL A 41 15.60 19.06 0.94
CA VAL A 41 14.65 18.56 -0.04
C VAL A 41 14.73 17.04 -0.06
N SER A 42 13.71 16.38 0.45
CA SER A 42 13.69 14.91 0.51
C SER A 42 13.08 14.30 -0.74
N LEU A 43 13.82 13.38 -1.37
CA LEU A 43 13.34 12.51 -2.42
C LEU A 43 13.11 11.06 -1.93
N ALA A 44 13.28 10.82 -0.62
CA ALA A 44 13.27 9.47 -0.04
C ALA A 44 11.93 9.05 0.57
N GLY A 45 11.04 10.00 0.88
CA GLY A 45 9.85 9.73 1.71
C GLY A 45 8.63 9.27 0.95
N GLY A 46 8.56 9.48 -0.36
CA GLY A 46 7.36 9.18 -1.16
C GLY A 46 6.08 9.84 -0.63
N MET A 47 6.20 11.02 0.02
CA MET A 47 5.04 11.70 0.61
C MET A 47 4.27 12.48 -0.45
N PRO A 48 2.93 12.32 -0.55
CA PRO A 48 2.13 13.09 -1.48
C PRO A 48 2.11 14.59 -1.11
N TYR A 49 1.98 15.43 -2.12
CA TYR A 49 1.88 16.89 -1.94
C TYR A 49 0.47 17.29 -1.48
N VAL A 50 0.17 17.04 -0.20
CA VAL A 50 -1.16 17.30 0.40
C VAL A 50 -1.60 18.76 0.39
N SER A 51 -0.68 19.70 0.17
CA SER A 51 -1.02 21.12 0.05
C SER A 51 -1.83 21.45 -1.21
N ALA A 52 -1.80 20.56 -2.20
CA ALA A 52 -2.62 20.68 -3.42
C ALA A 52 -4.08 20.26 -3.21
N LEU A 53 -4.41 19.60 -2.10
CA LEU A 53 -5.79 19.20 -1.83
C LEU A 53 -6.68 20.43 -1.65
N PRO A 54 -7.90 20.42 -2.21
CA PRO A 54 -8.85 21.52 -2.10
C PRO A 54 -9.39 21.62 -0.67
N LYS A 55 -8.80 22.52 0.11
CA LYS A 55 -9.14 22.71 1.53
C LYS A 55 -10.61 23.09 1.73
N ASP A 56 -11.16 23.90 0.84
CA ASP A 56 -12.58 24.31 0.89
C ASP A 56 -13.51 23.12 0.73
N LEU A 57 -13.14 22.14 -0.13
CA LEU A 57 -13.91 20.92 -0.28
C LEU A 57 -13.81 20.04 0.94
N LEU A 58 -12.63 19.95 1.57
CA LEU A 58 -12.44 19.23 2.83
C LEU A 58 -13.27 19.85 3.96
N GLU A 59 -13.26 21.18 4.09
CA GLU A 59 -14.06 21.90 5.10
C GLU A 59 -15.57 21.70 4.88
N LYS A 60 -16.02 21.81 3.63
CA LYS A 60 -17.40 21.54 3.25
C LYS A 60 -17.81 20.11 3.58
N SER A 61 -16.95 19.14 3.28
CA SER A 61 -17.22 17.73 3.54
C SER A 61 -17.27 17.44 5.03
N TYR A 62 -16.37 18.03 5.82
CA TYR A 62 -16.42 17.96 7.28
C TYR A 62 -17.71 18.53 7.85
N SER A 63 -18.08 19.73 7.42
CA SER A 63 -19.31 20.40 7.90
C SER A 63 -20.55 19.59 7.53
N SER A 64 -20.60 19.04 6.32
CA SER A 64 -21.68 18.17 5.86
C SER A 64 -21.77 16.88 6.66
N LEU A 65 -20.63 16.22 6.89
CA LEU A 65 -20.55 15.01 7.72
C LEU A 65 -21.10 15.26 9.13
N MET A 66 -20.62 16.30 9.79
CA MET A 66 -21.02 16.60 11.18
C MET A 66 -22.50 16.97 11.26
N ALA A 67 -23.04 17.70 10.29
CA ALA A 67 -24.46 18.07 10.26
C ALA A 67 -25.40 16.88 10.01
N LYS A 68 -24.96 15.89 9.19
CA LYS A 68 -25.82 14.77 8.77
C LYS A 68 -25.65 13.52 9.64
N LYS A 69 -24.42 13.20 10.01
CA LYS A 69 -24.03 11.92 10.62
C LYS A 69 -22.99 12.08 11.74
N GLY A 70 -22.89 13.26 12.38
CA GLY A 70 -21.86 13.56 13.37
C GLY A 70 -21.78 12.52 14.48
N ASP A 71 -22.91 12.13 15.05
CA ASP A 71 -22.96 11.14 16.15
C ASP A 71 -22.44 9.76 15.69
N LEU A 72 -22.74 9.35 14.45
CA LEU A 72 -22.26 8.09 13.89
C LEU A 72 -20.76 8.16 13.60
N ALA A 73 -20.27 9.30 13.13
CA ALA A 73 -18.86 9.48 12.77
C ALA A 73 -17.93 9.39 14.00
N ILE A 74 -18.42 9.76 15.19
CA ILE A 74 -17.65 9.72 16.44
C ILE A 74 -17.96 8.49 17.31
N GLN A 75 -18.80 7.57 16.84
CA GLN A 75 -19.14 6.31 17.50
C GLN A 75 -18.30 5.15 16.92
N TYR A 76 -18.25 4.05 17.63
CA TYR A 76 -17.68 2.79 17.09
C TYR A 76 -18.42 2.35 15.83
N GLY A 77 -17.65 1.91 14.84
CA GLY A 77 -18.13 1.28 13.61
C GLY A 77 -18.10 -0.25 13.67
N GLY A 78 -18.42 -0.87 12.55
CA GLY A 78 -18.23 -2.31 12.37
C GLY A 78 -16.78 -2.69 12.03
N GLY A 79 -16.36 -3.90 12.36
CA GLY A 79 -15.02 -4.41 12.07
C GLY A 79 -14.68 -4.46 10.58
N GLN A 80 -15.67 -4.60 9.72
CA GLN A 80 -15.48 -4.58 8.26
C GLN A 80 -15.37 -3.17 7.67
N GLY A 81 -15.80 -2.13 8.42
CA GLY A 81 -15.78 -0.74 7.99
C GLY A 81 -17.11 -0.21 7.45
N ASP A 82 -17.13 1.09 7.15
CA ASP A 82 -18.33 1.81 6.70
C ASP A 82 -18.86 1.31 5.35
N ALA A 83 -20.14 0.97 5.31
CA ALA A 83 -20.77 0.40 4.12
C ALA A 83 -20.80 1.38 2.93
N GLY A 84 -21.00 2.68 3.20
CA GLY A 84 -20.98 3.72 2.17
C GLY A 84 -19.59 3.87 1.53
N LEU A 85 -18.56 3.86 2.36
CA LEU A 85 -17.19 3.90 1.85
C LEU A 85 -16.83 2.62 1.08
N ARG A 86 -17.24 1.44 1.52
CA ARG A 86 -17.00 0.18 0.80
C ARG A 86 -17.62 0.20 -0.60
N GLU A 87 -18.80 0.77 -0.75
CA GLU A 87 -19.44 0.94 -2.06
C GLU A 87 -18.62 1.85 -2.98
N GLN A 88 -18.11 2.97 -2.45
CA GLN A 88 -17.24 3.87 -3.21
C GLN A 88 -15.89 3.23 -3.55
N ILE A 89 -15.32 2.44 -2.64
CA ILE A 89 -14.09 1.66 -2.90
C ILE A 89 -14.33 0.67 -4.04
N ARG A 90 -15.46 -0.02 -4.09
CA ARG A 90 -15.83 -0.90 -5.19
C ARG A 90 -15.82 -0.16 -6.54
N GLU A 91 -16.36 1.06 -6.57
CA GLU A 91 -16.34 1.89 -7.79
C GLU A 91 -14.91 2.34 -8.15
N ILE A 92 -14.06 2.65 -7.17
CA ILE A 92 -12.65 2.99 -7.39
C ILE A 92 -11.90 1.80 -7.98
N MET A 93 -12.05 0.61 -7.40
CA MET A 93 -11.41 -0.61 -7.89
C MET A 93 -11.87 -1.01 -9.30
N ALA A 94 -13.10 -0.65 -9.69
CA ALA A 94 -13.58 -0.89 -11.05
C ALA A 94 -12.76 -0.14 -12.12
N LEU A 95 -12.09 0.97 -11.77
CA LEU A 95 -11.17 1.69 -12.66
C LEU A 95 -9.89 0.89 -12.97
N GLU A 96 -9.60 -0.12 -12.18
CA GLU A 96 -8.45 -1.03 -12.32
C GLU A 96 -8.89 -2.44 -12.81
N GLY A 97 -10.09 -2.52 -13.40
CA GLY A 97 -10.66 -3.76 -13.96
C GLY A 97 -11.27 -4.71 -12.93
N ILE A 98 -11.22 -4.38 -11.63
CA ILE A 98 -11.69 -5.27 -10.56
C ILE A 98 -13.22 -5.22 -10.45
N ARG A 99 -13.86 -6.40 -10.51
CA ARG A 99 -15.29 -6.57 -10.22
C ARG A 99 -15.43 -7.38 -8.94
N SER A 100 -16.08 -6.80 -7.94
CA SER A 100 -16.23 -7.44 -6.63
C SER A 100 -17.58 -7.17 -6.00
N SER A 101 -17.95 -7.99 -5.02
CA SER A 101 -19.00 -7.66 -4.06
C SER A 101 -18.48 -6.64 -3.04
N VAL A 102 -19.35 -5.74 -2.61
CA VAL A 102 -19.06 -4.83 -1.48
C VAL A 102 -18.75 -5.60 -0.20
N GLU A 103 -19.36 -6.78 -0.07
CA GLU A 103 -19.18 -7.65 1.10
C GLU A 103 -17.77 -8.28 1.18
N ASP A 104 -17.01 -8.29 0.09
CA ASP A 104 -15.64 -8.83 0.09
C ASP A 104 -14.58 -7.78 0.46
N ILE A 105 -14.99 -6.54 0.65
CA ILE A 105 -14.12 -5.42 0.98
C ILE A 105 -14.05 -5.23 2.49
N VAL A 106 -12.85 -5.14 3.04
CA VAL A 106 -12.57 -4.78 4.43
C VAL A 106 -11.79 -3.47 4.46
N VAL A 107 -12.33 -2.46 5.13
CA VAL A 107 -11.59 -1.21 5.35
C VAL A 107 -10.61 -1.39 6.50
N THR A 108 -9.38 -0.91 6.30
CA THR A 108 -8.29 -1.04 7.27
C THR A 108 -7.68 0.31 7.63
N THR A 109 -6.89 0.36 8.69
CA THR A 109 -6.14 1.58 9.09
C THR A 109 -4.90 1.77 8.20
N GLY A 110 -5.15 2.00 6.90
CA GLY A 110 -4.16 2.00 5.81
C GLY A 110 -3.84 0.57 5.32
N SER A 111 -3.30 0.45 4.09
CA SER A 111 -2.89 -0.85 3.50
C SER A 111 -1.82 -1.55 4.34
N GLN A 112 -0.93 -0.79 4.99
CA GLN A 112 0.09 -1.31 5.91
C GLN A 112 -0.53 -2.19 7.01
N HIS A 113 -1.68 -1.79 7.57
CA HIS A 113 -2.36 -2.55 8.61
C HIS A 113 -3.07 -3.79 8.03
N GLY A 114 -3.61 -3.67 6.80
CA GLY A 114 -4.11 -4.84 6.06
C GLY A 114 -3.02 -5.88 5.82
N LEU A 115 -1.84 -5.42 5.41
CA LEU A 115 -0.68 -6.29 5.21
C LEU A 115 -0.20 -6.94 6.51
N GLU A 116 -0.20 -6.19 7.62
CA GLU A 116 0.13 -6.70 8.96
C GLU A 116 -0.82 -7.84 9.37
N PHE A 117 -2.14 -7.63 9.23
CA PHE A 117 -3.11 -8.68 9.55
C PHE A 117 -2.99 -9.91 8.66
N LEU A 118 -2.82 -9.72 7.34
CA LEU A 118 -2.61 -10.84 6.42
C LEU A 118 -1.34 -11.61 6.78
N SER A 119 -0.26 -10.91 7.13
CA SER A 119 0.96 -11.56 7.59
C SER A 119 0.73 -12.37 8.85
N GLY A 120 0.00 -11.83 9.83
CA GLY A 120 -0.35 -12.53 11.06
C GLY A 120 -1.29 -13.73 10.86
N LEU A 121 -2.08 -13.74 9.78
CA LEU A 121 -2.93 -14.88 9.44
C LEU A 121 -2.18 -16.03 8.76
N PHE A 122 -1.11 -15.74 8.04
CA PHE A 122 -0.45 -16.73 7.19
C PHE A 122 0.96 -17.12 7.62
N LEU A 123 1.70 -16.23 8.32
CA LEU A 123 3.12 -16.44 8.59
C LEU A 123 3.38 -17.03 9.97
N GLU A 124 4.25 -18.01 9.98
CA GLU A 124 4.94 -18.55 11.14
C GLU A 124 6.46 -18.43 10.96
N GLU A 125 7.21 -18.58 12.04
CA GLU A 125 8.67 -18.55 12.02
C GLU A 125 9.26 -19.50 10.97
N GLY A 126 10.12 -18.98 10.10
CA GLY A 126 10.81 -19.74 9.07
C GLY A 126 10.02 -19.96 7.76
N ASP A 127 8.76 -19.53 7.70
CA ASP A 127 8.01 -19.53 6.45
C ASP A 127 8.65 -18.61 5.41
N VAL A 128 8.37 -18.85 4.13
CA VAL A 128 8.92 -18.06 3.03
C VAL A 128 7.88 -17.16 2.40
N VAL A 129 8.24 -15.89 2.24
CA VAL A 129 7.56 -14.90 1.41
C VAL A 129 8.40 -14.67 0.16
N LEU A 130 7.80 -14.87 -1.01
CA LEU A 130 8.39 -14.40 -2.27
C LEU A 130 8.09 -12.91 -2.43
N ALA A 131 9.07 -12.10 -2.82
CA ALA A 131 8.88 -10.67 -3.04
C ALA A 131 9.73 -10.17 -4.21
N GLU A 132 9.32 -9.07 -4.82
CA GLU A 132 10.13 -8.39 -5.84
C GLU A 132 11.51 -8.01 -5.28
N GLY A 133 12.51 -8.00 -6.13
CA GLY A 133 13.83 -7.51 -5.75
C GLY A 133 14.24 -6.29 -6.58
N PRO A 134 14.28 -5.05 -6.01
CA PRO A 134 13.99 -4.66 -4.62
C PRO A 134 12.51 -4.53 -4.30
N SER A 135 12.15 -4.48 -3.00
CA SER A 135 10.77 -4.42 -2.54
C SER A 135 10.53 -3.33 -1.50
N TYR A 136 9.27 -3.06 -1.20
CA TYR A 136 8.88 -2.05 -0.23
C TYR A 136 9.35 -2.39 1.18
N VAL A 137 10.17 -1.50 1.76
CA VAL A 137 10.80 -1.71 3.08
C VAL A 137 9.81 -1.86 4.22
N GLY A 138 8.61 -1.24 4.12
CA GLY A 138 7.56 -1.39 5.11
C GLY A 138 6.99 -2.81 5.15
N ALA A 139 6.81 -3.44 3.99
CA ALA A 139 6.39 -4.84 3.89
C ALA A 139 7.48 -5.78 4.41
N LEU A 140 8.74 -5.56 4.00
CA LEU A 140 9.88 -6.36 4.48
C LEU A 140 10.01 -6.30 6.00
N GLY A 141 9.71 -5.13 6.61
CA GLY A 141 9.70 -4.96 8.07
C GLY A 141 8.62 -5.82 8.75
N ILE A 142 7.41 -5.89 8.17
CA ILE A 142 6.34 -6.74 8.67
C ILE A 142 6.73 -8.22 8.58
N PHE A 143 7.20 -8.68 7.42
CA PHE A 143 7.58 -10.08 7.22
C PHE A 143 8.68 -10.51 8.19
N ARG A 144 9.66 -9.64 8.44
CA ARG A 144 10.72 -9.87 9.43
C ARG A 144 10.15 -9.96 10.86
N HIS A 145 9.16 -9.12 11.20
CA HIS A 145 8.50 -9.19 12.50
C HIS A 145 7.86 -10.56 12.77
N TYR A 146 7.33 -11.19 11.71
CA TYR A 146 6.81 -12.55 11.77
C TYR A 146 7.90 -13.63 11.56
N GLN A 147 9.19 -13.24 11.58
CA GLN A 147 10.34 -14.15 11.43
C GLN A 147 10.29 -14.97 10.13
N ALA A 148 9.60 -14.44 9.11
CA ALA A 148 9.56 -15.05 7.80
C ALA A 148 10.86 -14.77 7.03
N HIS A 149 11.28 -15.73 6.21
CA HIS A 149 12.34 -15.55 5.24
C HIS A 149 11.79 -14.89 3.98
N VAL A 150 12.39 -13.78 3.56
CA VAL A 150 12.04 -13.14 2.29
C VAL A 150 12.99 -13.59 1.21
N GLU A 151 12.45 -14.24 0.20
CA GLU A 151 13.16 -14.60 -1.03
C GLU A 151 12.86 -13.57 -2.11
N HIS A 152 13.91 -12.86 -2.56
CA HIS A 152 13.78 -11.86 -3.60
C HIS A 152 13.83 -12.46 -4.99
N VAL A 153 12.76 -12.29 -5.75
CA VAL A 153 12.65 -12.72 -7.14
C VAL A 153 13.19 -11.62 -8.06
N TYR A 154 13.98 -11.99 -9.06
CA TYR A 154 14.55 -11.06 -10.02
C TYR A 154 13.49 -10.26 -10.75
N THR A 155 13.74 -8.95 -10.88
CA THR A 155 12.88 -7.96 -11.52
C THR A 155 13.69 -7.16 -12.53
N ASP A 156 13.17 -6.99 -13.73
CA ASP A 156 13.74 -6.15 -14.79
C ASP A 156 12.85 -4.92 -15.09
N ASN A 157 13.04 -4.29 -16.24
CA ASN A 157 12.26 -3.11 -16.65
C ASN A 157 10.78 -3.41 -16.94
N ASP A 158 10.41 -4.68 -17.10
CA ASP A 158 9.02 -5.14 -17.29
C ASP A 158 8.43 -5.75 -16.01
N GLY A 159 9.10 -5.59 -14.88
CA GLY A 159 8.70 -6.09 -13.57
C GLY A 159 9.27 -7.47 -13.26
N MET A 160 8.65 -8.20 -12.33
CA MET A 160 9.08 -9.54 -11.93
C MET A 160 9.13 -10.51 -13.12
N SER A 161 10.26 -11.24 -13.27
CA SER A 161 10.38 -12.30 -14.29
C SER A 161 9.60 -13.54 -13.87
N PRO A 162 8.64 -14.02 -14.70
CA PRO A 162 7.97 -15.29 -14.46
C PRO A 162 8.93 -16.49 -14.39
N GLU A 163 9.99 -16.49 -15.20
CA GLU A 163 11.00 -17.55 -15.24
C GLU A 163 11.81 -17.59 -13.94
N ALA A 164 12.23 -16.42 -13.42
CA ALA A 164 12.91 -16.33 -12.13
C ALA A 164 11.98 -16.69 -10.95
N LEU A 165 10.69 -16.40 -11.07
CA LEU A 165 9.70 -16.81 -10.09
C LEU A 165 9.58 -18.35 -10.05
N GLU A 166 9.43 -19.01 -11.20
CA GLU A 166 9.37 -20.47 -11.31
C GLU A 166 10.61 -21.12 -10.72
N GLU A 167 11.80 -20.66 -11.11
CA GLU A 167 13.08 -21.15 -10.58
C GLU A 167 13.16 -21.02 -9.04
N SER A 168 12.73 -19.87 -8.49
CA SER A 168 12.73 -19.64 -7.06
C SER A 168 11.76 -20.58 -6.33
N ILE A 169 10.56 -20.81 -6.89
CA ILE A 169 9.56 -21.72 -6.34
C ILE A 169 10.10 -23.15 -6.32
N GLU A 170 10.65 -23.63 -7.45
CA GLU A 170 11.16 -25.00 -7.57
C GLU A 170 12.31 -25.23 -6.59
N ARG A 171 13.30 -24.35 -6.56
CA ARG A 171 14.45 -24.42 -5.66
C ARG A 171 14.03 -24.45 -4.19
N LEU A 172 13.08 -23.60 -3.78
CA LEU A 172 12.59 -23.55 -2.40
C LEU A 172 11.82 -24.84 -2.02
N LYS A 173 11.04 -25.37 -2.95
CA LYS A 173 10.31 -26.64 -2.72
C LYS A 173 11.25 -27.83 -2.63
N GLU A 174 12.27 -27.91 -3.46
CA GLU A 174 13.33 -28.93 -3.37
C GLU A 174 14.08 -28.86 -2.04
N ALA A 175 14.26 -27.65 -1.50
CA ALA A 175 14.85 -27.42 -0.18
C ALA A 175 13.86 -27.68 0.98
N GLY A 176 12.63 -28.15 0.71
CA GLY A 176 11.62 -28.43 1.71
C GLY A 176 11.07 -27.19 2.43
N ARG A 177 11.16 -26.02 1.82
CA ARG A 177 10.70 -24.75 2.40
C ARG A 177 9.20 -24.53 2.13
N THR A 178 8.50 -23.96 3.11
CA THR A 178 7.08 -23.61 2.98
C THR A 178 6.93 -22.18 2.45
N ILE A 179 6.41 -22.04 1.23
CA ILE A 179 6.12 -20.73 0.62
C ILE A 179 4.66 -20.39 0.95
N LYS A 180 4.40 -19.24 1.58
CA LYS A 180 3.05 -18.83 1.99
C LYS A 180 2.37 -17.95 0.96
N PHE A 181 3.06 -16.93 0.50
CA PHE A 181 2.52 -16.02 -0.52
C PHE A 181 3.61 -15.32 -1.31
N LEU A 182 3.22 -14.79 -2.44
CA LEU A 182 3.97 -13.82 -3.24
C LEU A 182 3.46 -12.42 -2.91
N TYR A 183 4.36 -11.51 -2.51
CA TYR A 183 4.07 -10.09 -2.32
C TYR A 183 4.65 -9.29 -3.49
N LEU A 184 3.84 -8.42 -4.10
CA LEU A 184 4.29 -7.54 -5.17
C LEU A 184 3.52 -6.21 -5.19
N VAL A 185 4.20 -5.17 -5.71
CA VAL A 185 3.64 -3.85 -6.00
C VAL A 185 3.61 -3.69 -7.53
N PRO A 186 2.50 -4.05 -8.21
CA PRO A 186 2.51 -4.24 -9.66
C PRO A 186 2.61 -2.96 -10.47
N ASN A 187 2.35 -1.81 -9.88
CA ASN A 187 2.36 -0.52 -10.58
C ASN A 187 3.26 0.46 -9.85
N PHE A 188 4.22 1.04 -10.60
CA PHE A 188 5.17 2.04 -10.07
C PHE A 188 5.83 1.57 -8.76
N ALA A 189 6.32 0.33 -8.75
CA ALA A 189 6.83 -0.36 -7.57
C ALA A 189 7.84 0.49 -6.77
N ASN A 190 7.69 0.49 -5.46
CA ASN A 190 8.61 1.19 -4.57
C ASN A 190 9.72 0.21 -4.11
N PRO A 191 11.02 0.47 -4.41
CA PRO A 191 11.61 1.73 -4.88
C PRO A 191 11.92 1.78 -6.39
N SER A 192 11.63 0.74 -7.19
CA SER A 192 12.11 0.62 -8.56
C SER A 192 11.40 1.55 -9.56
N GLY A 193 10.17 1.97 -9.28
CA GLY A 193 9.30 2.71 -10.20
C GLY A 193 8.77 1.88 -11.36
N VAL A 194 9.07 0.59 -11.41
CA VAL A 194 8.70 -0.31 -12.51
C VAL A 194 7.22 -0.70 -12.41
N THR A 195 6.56 -0.82 -13.54
CA THR A 195 5.21 -1.39 -13.66
C THR A 195 5.30 -2.76 -14.29
N LEU A 196 4.70 -3.76 -13.63
CA LEU A 196 4.63 -5.12 -14.12
C LEU A 196 3.86 -5.19 -15.44
N ALA A 197 4.52 -5.66 -16.49
CA ALA A 197 3.96 -5.75 -17.83
C ALA A 197 2.68 -6.61 -17.87
N ALA A 198 1.73 -6.20 -18.71
CA ALA A 198 0.42 -6.85 -18.80
C ALA A 198 0.52 -8.35 -19.13
N GLU A 199 1.42 -8.72 -20.03
CA GLU A 199 1.63 -10.09 -20.48
C GLU A 199 2.29 -11.00 -19.42
N ARG A 200 2.94 -10.43 -18.40
CA ARG A 200 3.53 -11.19 -17.29
C ARG A 200 2.50 -11.53 -16.20
N ARG A 201 1.45 -10.71 -16.05
CA ARG A 201 0.42 -10.87 -15.00
C ARG A 201 -0.25 -12.25 -15.04
N PRO A 202 -0.79 -12.71 -16.17
CA PRO A 202 -1.40 -14.05 -16.25
C PRO A 202 -0.41 -15.18 -15.96
N LYS A 203 0.86 -15.06 -16.40
CA LYS A 203 1.88 -16.08 -16.19
C LYS A 203 2.24 -16.23 -14.71
N ILE A 204 2.38 -15.12 -13.99
CA ILE A 204 2.64 -15.11 -12.55
C ILE A 204 1.47 -15.74 -11.79
N ILE A 205 0.23 -15.40 -12.16
CA ILE A 205 -0.98 -15.98 -11.57
C ILE A 205 -1.00 -17.49 -11.80
N GLU A 206 -0.75 -17.95 -13.03
CA GLU A 206 -0.74 -19.38 -13.36
C GLU A 206 0.31 -20.15 -12.55
N LEU A 207 1.54 -19.62 -12.43
CA LEU A 207 2.60 -20.21 -11.61
C LEU A 207 2.18 -20.30 -10.14
N CYS A 208 1.67 -19.22 -9.57
CA CYS A 208 1.22 -19.21 -8.17
C CYS A 208 0.06 -20.20 -7.95
N LYS A 209 -0.90 -20.26 -8.86
CA LYS A 209 -2.02 -21.19 -8.81
C LYS A 209 -1.57 -22.65 -8.90
N LYS A 210 -0.66 -22.99 -9.85
CA LYS A 210 -0.03 -24.31 -9.99
C LYS A 210 0.61 -24.80 -8.69
N HIS A 211 1.16 -23.88 -7.91
CA HIS A 211 1.90 -24.19 -6.69
C HIS A 211 1.14 -23.89 -5.39
N HIS A 212 -0.15 -23.49 -5.45
CA HIS A 212 -1.00 -23.11 -4.31
C HIS A 212 -0.40 -21.98 -3.46
N ILE A 213 0.16 -20.95 -4.13
CA ILE A 213 0.74 -19.77 -3.51
C ILE A 213 -0.24 -18.61 -3.70
N LEU A 214 -0.65 -17.97 -2.59
CA LEU A 214 -1.45 -16.74 -2.65
C LEU A 214 -0.62 -15.58 -3.18
N ILE A 215 -1.28 -14.62 -3.84
CA ILE A 215 -0.66 -13.35 -4.25
C ILE A 215 -1.22 -12.23 -3.38
N LEU A 216 -0.35 -11.46 -2.73
CA LEU A 216 -0.70 -10.20 -2.09
C LEU A 216 -0.31 -9.06 -3.04
N GLU A 217 -1.30 -8.52 -3.73
CA GLU A 217 -1.18 -7.39 -4.65
C GLU A 217 -1.35 -6.08 -3.88
N ASP A 218 -0.24 -5.39 -3.57
CA ASP A 218 -0.25 -4.08 -2.90
C ASP A 218 -0.20 -2.98 -3.96
N ASN A 219 -1.30 -2.27 -4.15
CA ASN A 219 -1.45 -1.35 -5.28
C ASN A 219 -1.84 0.08 -4.85
N PRO A 220 -0.97 0.80 -4.15
CA PRO A 220 -1.25 2.18 -3.73
C PRO A 220 -1.13 3.21 -4.87
N TYR A 221 -0.54 2.84 -6.00
CA TYR A 221 -0.15 3.77 -7.07
C TYR A 221 -0.89 3.55 -8.39
N GLY A 222 -1.69 2.51 -8.56
CA GLY A 222 -2.30 2.12 -9.83
C GLY A 222 -3.15 3.21 -10.51
N LEU A 223 -3.71 4.11 -9.72
CA LEU A 223 -4.51 5.24 -10.21
C LEU A 223 -3.69 6.53 -10.43
N LEU A 224 -2.36 6.49 -10.20
CA LEU A 224 -1.44 7.63 -10.34
C LEU A 224 -0.61 7.49 -11.61
N TYR A 225 -1.22 7.57 -12.78
CA TYR A 225 -0.52 7.52 -14.06
C TYR A 225 -0.56 8.88 -14.76
N PHE A 226 0.47 9.18 -15.57
CA PHE A 226 0.60 10.46 -16.28
C PHE A 226 0.18 10.34 -17.75
N ASP A 227 0.76 9.38 -18.47
CA ASP A 227 0.59 9.29 -19.92
C ASP A 227 -0.53 8.34 -20.33
N LYS A 228 -0.60 7.18 -19.72
CA LYS A 228 -1.58 6.13 -20.04
C LYS A 228 -1.96 5.31 -18.80
N PRO A 229 -3.17 4.78 -18.75
CA PRO A 229 -3.57 3.85 -17.71
C PRO A 229 -2.58 2.68 -17.57
N VAL A 230 -2.38 2.24 -16.34
CA VAL A 230 -1.65 0.99 -16.05
C VAL A 230 -2.47 -0.22 -16.49
N PRO A 231 -1.87 -1.41 -16.65
CA PRO A 231 -2.62 -2.64 -16.88
C PRO A 231 -3.61 -2.93 -15.75
N ASP A 232 -4.72 -3.63 -16.07
CA ASP A 232 -5.69 -4.07 -15.08
C ASP A 232 -5.02 -4.87 -13.95
N ALA A 233 -5.53 -4.73 -12.74
CA ALA A 233 -4.98 -5.38 -11.55
C ALA A 233 -4.94 -6.91 -11.69
N LEU A 234 -3.98 -7.59 -11.03
CA LEU A 234 -3.94 -9.06 -11.01
C LEU A 234 -5.23 -9.64 -10.42
N ARG A 235 -5.79 -8.97 -9.41
CA ARG A 235 -7.08 -9.33 -8.80
C ARG A 235 -8.22 -9.38 -9.81
N SER A 236 -8.17 -8.61 -10.90
CA SER A 236 -9.18 -8.67 -11.96
C SER A 236 -9.14 -9.96 -12.78
N LEU A 237 -8.00 -10.66 -12.76
CA LEU A 237 -7.74 -11.88 -13.51
C LEU A 237 -7.95 -13.15 -12.68
N ASP A 238 -7.80 -13.08 -11.36
CA ASP A 238 -8.02 -14.21 -10.44
C ASP A 238 -8.55 -13.68 -9.09
N ASP A 239 -9.80 -14.00 -8.80
CA ASP A 239 -10.51 -13.55 -7.60
C ASP A 239 -10.37 -14.52 -6.40
N GLU A 240 -9.80 -15.69 -6.61
CA GLU A 240 -9.57 -16.68 -5.56
C GLU A 240 -8.11 -16.68 -5.07
N GLY A 241 -7.14 -16.53 -5.99
CA GLY A 241 -5.71 -16.61 -5.68
C GLY A 241 -5.03 -15.28 -5.36
N VAL A 242 -5.69 -14.14 -5.64
CA VAL A 242 -5.12 -12.81 -5.43
C VAL A 242 -5.87 -12.07 -4.34
N ILE A 243 -5.17 -11.56 -3.34
CA ILE A 243 -5.66 -10.62 -2.34
C ILE A 243 -5.16 -9.24 -2.73
N TYR A 244 -6.08 -8.29 -2.89
CA TYR A 244 -5.76 -6.92 -3.30
C TYR A 244 -5.76 -5.98 -2.09
N LEU A 245 -4.70 -5.16 -1.97
CA LEU A 245 -4.58 -4.10 -0.98
C LEU A 245 -4.57 -2.74 -1.68
N GLY A 246 -5.47 -1.87 -1.28
CA GLY A 246 -5.54 -0.51 -1.77
C GLY A 246 -5.44 0.52 -0.65
N SER A 247 -5.15 1.77 -1.00
CA SER A 247 -4.91 2.83 -0.01
C SER A 247 -5.34 4.20 -0.50
N PHE A 248 -5.95 4.98 0.38
CA PHE A 248 -6.18 6.41 0.16
C PHE A 248 -4.94 7.28 0.44
N SER A 249 -3.85 6.68 0.93
CA SER A 249 -2.66 7.42 1.33
C SER A 249 -1.98 8.17 0.18
N LYS A 250 -2.05 7.65 -1.05
CA LYS A 250 -1.40 8.25 -2.21
C LYS A 250 -2.37 8.98 -3.13
N ILE A 251 -3.61 8.52 -3.19
CA ILE A 251 -4.65 9.10 -4.04
C ILE A 251 -5.44 10.22 -3.35
N LEU A 252 -5.36 10.35 -2.02
CA LEU A 252 -5.99 11.43 -1.26
C LEU A 252 -5.01 12.03 -0.23
N ALA A 253 -4.93 11.45 0.95
CA ALA A 253 -4.02 11.92 2.00
C ALA A 253 -3.64 10.81 2.98
N PRO A 254 -2.35 10.66 3.32
CA PRO A 254 -1.90 9.62 4.25
C PRO A 254 -2.38 9.83 5.68
N GLY A 255 -2.70 11.07 6.07
CA GLY A 255 -3.15 11.42 7.42
C GLY A 255 -4.50 10.82 7.80
N PHE A 256 -5.36 10.47 6.85
CA PHE A 256 -6.63 9.79 7.14
C PHE A 256 -6.45 8.36 7.64
N ARG A 257 -5.33 7.73 7.33
CA ARG A 257 -5.06 6.34 7.71
C ARG A 257 -6.17 5.38 7.29
N VAL A 258 -6.61 5.45 6.05
CA VAL A 258 -7.61 4.56 5.46
C VAL A 258 -7.01 3.81 4.27
N GLY A 259 -7.12 2.50 4.33
CA GLY A 259 -6.85 1.56 3.25
C GLY A 259 -7.94 0.51 3.20
N TYR A 260 -7.79 -0.46 2.34
CA TYR A 260 -8.75 -1.54 2.21
C TYR A 260 -8.10 -2.80 1.66
N VAL A 261 -8.72 -3.93 1.96
CA VAL A 261 -8.36 -5.25 1.46
C VAL A 261 -9.58 -5.84 0.76
N LEU A 262 -9.39 -6.36 -0.44
CA LEU A 262 -10.34 -7.21 -1.13
C LEU A 262 -9.79 -8.64 -1.12
N ALA A 263 -10.51 -9.55 -0.49
CA ALA A 263 -10.08 -10.93 -0.31
C ALA A 263 -11.23 -11.92 -0.54
N PRO A 264 -10.92 -13.19 -0.85
CA PRO A 264 -11.92 -14.26 -0.85
C PRO A 264 -12.66 -14.36 0.49
N PRO A 265 -13.95 -14.78 0.51
CA PRO A 265 -14.80 -14.72 1.70
C PRO A 265 -14.18 -15.35 2.96
N ALA A 266 -13.53 -16.51 2.83
CA ALA A 266 -12.94 -17.21 3.97
C ALA A 266 -11.76 -16.42 4.59
N ILE A 267 -10.96 -15.75 3.76
CA ILE A 267 -9.84 -14.91 4.22
C ILE A 267 -10.38 -13.59 4.78
N ARG A 268 -11.34 -12.96 4.11
CA ARG A 268 -12.04 -11.76 4.57
C ARG A 268 -12.59 -11.94 5.98
N ASP A 269 -13.29 -13.05 6.26
CA ASP A 269 -13.88 -13.29 7.57
C ASP A 269 -12.81 -13.41 8.68
N LYS A 270 -11.69 -14.05 8.38
CA LYS A 270 -10.55 -14.11 9.30
C LYS A 270 -9.89 -12.75 9.49
N LEU A 271 -9.77 -11.96 8.43
CA LEU A 271 -9.22 -10.61 8.48
C LEU A 271 -10.06 -9.69 9.37
N VAL A 272 -11.40 -9.75 9.24
CA VAL A 272 -12.32 -8.99 10.10
C VAL A 272 -12.12 -9.35 11.57
N LEU A 273 -12.08 -10.64 11.90
CA LEU A 273 -11.87 -11.11 13.28
C LEU A 273 -10.50 -10.68 13.83
N ALA A 274 -9.45 -10.74 13.03
CA ALA A 274 -8.12 -10.26 13.41
C ALA A 274 -8.13 -8.75 13.70
N GLN A 275 -8.79 -7.97 12.83
CA GLN A 275 -8.94 -6.53 13.00
C GLN A 275 -9.75 -6.18 14.26
N GLU A 276 -10.87 -6.86 14.48
CA GLU A 276 -11.70 -6.66 15.68
C GLU A 276 -10.94 -7.00 16.96
N SER A 277 -10.14 -8.07 16.95
CA SER A 277 -9.31 -8.45 18.09
C SER A 277 -8.23 -7.42 18.40
N ALA A 278 -7.65 -6.78 17.38
CA ALA A 278 -6.52 -5.87 17.55
C ALA A 278 -6.93 -4.42 17.86
N ILE A 279 -7.94 -3.90 17.16
CA ILE A 279 -8.31 -2.48 17.21
C ILE A 279 -9.82 -2.23 17.35
N LEU A 280 -10.62 -3.27 17.47
CA LEU A 280 -12.08 -3.27 17.50
C LEU A 280 -12.68 -2.85 16.14
N CYS A 281 -12.38 -1.65 15.66
CA CYS A 281 -12.77 -1.16 14.34
C CYS A 281 -11.81 -0.05 13.88
N PRO A 282 -11.66 0.16 12.56
CA PRO A 282 -10.98 1.34 12.04
C PRO A 282 -11.77 2.62 12.36
N SER A 283 -11.10 3.78 12.36
CA SER A 283 -11.73 5.08 12.65
C SER A 283 -12.97 5.34 11.79
N SER A 284 -14.14 5.34 12.39
CA SER A 284 -15.42 5.69 11.73
C SER A 284 -15.36 7.11 11.15
N PHE A 285 -14.77 8.04 11.90
CA PHE A 285 -14.61 9.42 11.45
C PHE A 285 -13.79 9.53 10.17
N SER A 286 -12.62 8.89 10.10
CA SER A 286 -11.77 8.93 8.91
C SER A 286 -12.47 8.32 7.69
N GLN A 287 -13.17 7.21 7.88
CA GLN A 287 -13.92 6.54 6.82
C GLN A 287 -15.05 7.42 6.28
N MET A 288 -15.89 7.92 7.16
CA MET A 288 -17.04 8.74 6.78
C MET A 288 -16.61 10.09 6.20
N MET A 289 -15.47 10.64 6.66
CA MET A 289 -14.90 11.87 6.10
C MET A 289 -14.46 11.67 4.65
N ILE A 290 -13.80 10.55 4.34
CA ILE A 290 -13.44 10.20 2.97
C ILE A 290 -14.72 9.97 2.14
N SER A 291 -15.68 9.23 2.66
CA SER A 291 -16.94 8.96 1.97
C SER A 291 -17.70 10.26 1.63
N GLU A 292 -17.76 11.21 2.55
CA GLU A 292 -18.39 12.50 2.31
C GLU A 292 -17.59 13.36 1.31
N TYR A 293 -16.25 13.32 1.38
CA TYR A 293 -15.38 13.99 0.41
C TYR A 293 -15.63 13.46 -1.01
N LEU A 294 -15.64 12.14 -1.19
CA LEU A 294 -15.91 11.51 -2.48
C LEU A 294 -17.31 11.87 -3.01
N SER A 295 -18.29 11.93 -2.12
CA SER A 295 -19.67 12.29 -2.49
C SER A 295 -19.82 13.76 -2.91
N ASN A 296 -18.95 14.65 -2.44
CA ASN A 296 -18.95 16.07 -2.77
C ASN A 296 -17.99 16.45 -3.90
N SER A 297 -17.18 15.51 -4.38
CA SER A 297 -16.20 15.71 -5.46
C SER A 297 -16.64 15.02 -6.74
N ASP A 298 -16.26 15.59 -7.88
CA ASP A 298 -16.44 14.95 -9.20
C ASP A 298 -15.23 14.05 -9.54
N TRP A 299 -14.89 13.15 -8.63
CA TRP A 299 -13.73 12.27 -8.82
C TRP A 299 -13.89 11.29 -10.02
N LYS A 300 -15.14 11.03 -10.47
CA LYS A 300 -15.40 10.15 -11.62
C LYS A 300 -15.19 10.85 -12.96
N GLY A 301 -15.41 12.16 -13.03
CA GLY A 301 -15.29 12.96 -14.25
C GLY A 301 -13.90 13.56 -14.47
N GLN A 302 -13.05 13.55 -13.45
CA GLN A 302 -11.71 14.12 -13.56
C GLN A 302 -10.70 13.04 -13.94
N SER A 303 -9.91 13.29 -14.99
CA SER A 303 -8.76 12.44 -15.38
C SER A 303 -7.65 12.42 -14.31
N THR A 304 -7.80 13.24 -13.29
CA THR A 304 -6.97 13.29 -12.08
C THR A 304 -7.86 12.96 -10.89
N LEU A 305 -7.80 11.72 -10.43
CA LEU A 305 -8.44 11.32 -9.20
C LEU A 305 -8.02 12.25 -8.05
N PHE A 306 -9.02 12.73 -7.32
CA PHE A 306 -8.86 13.38 -6.03
C PHE A 306 -8.24 14.79 -6.00
N GLY A 307 -8.26 15.56 -7.12
CA GLY A 307 -7.76 16.94 -7.12
C GLY A 307 -6.25 17.07 -6.83
N VAL A 308 -5.54 15.95 -6.74
CA VAL A 308 -4.11 15.95 -6.99
C VAL A 308 -4.02 16.20 -8.48
N SER A 309 -3.96 17.46 -8.85
CA SER A 309 -3.44 17.88 -10.14
C SER A 309 -2.00 17.38 -10.13
N ILE A 310 -1.81 16.14 -10.54
CA ILE A 310 -0.52 15.69 -11.02
C ILE A 310 -0.42 16.45 -12.32
N VAL A 311 0.15 17.63 -12.19
CA VAL A 311 0.13 18.63 -13.23
C VAL A 311 0.84 18.00 -14.42
N SER A 312 0.10 17.84 -15.49
CA SER A 312 0.64 17.48 -16.81
C SER A 312 1.67 18.52 -17.33
N ASP A 313 1.87 19.60 -16.59
CA ASP A 313 2.89 20.60 -16.85
C ASP A 313 4.07 20.34 -15.90
N GLU A 314 5.11 19.70 -16.43
CA GLU A 314 6.40 19.45 -15.77
C GLU A 314 6.97 20.69 -15.07
N THR A 315 6.57 21.90 -15.49
CA THR A 315 6.97 23.17 -14.88
C THR A 315 6.30 23.44 -13.53
N GLN A 316 5.10 22.94 -13.25
CA GLN A 316 4.39 23.25 -12.01
C GLN A 316 4.73 22.33 -10.82
N LEU A 317 5.23 21.12 -11.05
CA LEU A 317 5.80 20.28 -9.99
C LEU A 317 7.00 20.94 -9.29
N TRP A 318 7.61 21.95 -9.94
CA TRP A 318 8.84 22.60 -9.51
C TRP A 318 8.65 24.04 -9.01
N LEU A 319 7.46 24.61 -9.12
CA LEU A 319 7.19 25.99 -8.71
C LEU A 319 7.46 26.33 -7.23
N PRO A 320 7.36 25.41 -6.24
CA PRO A 320 7.70 25.73 -4.87
C PRO A 320 9.19 25.94 -4.63
N TYR A 321 10.07 25.47 -5.53
CA TYR A 321 11.51 25.39 -5.26
C TYR A 321 12.40 26.34 -6.08
N GLY A 322 11.81 27.26 -6.86
CA GLY A 322 12.53 28.34 -7.53
C GLY A 322 13.52 27.89 -8.63
N SER A 323 14.31 28.82 -9.10
CA SER A 323 15.18 28.74 -10.29
C SER A 323 16.33 27.72 -10.24
N SER A 324 16.54 27.01 -9.11
CA SER A 324 17.61 26.00 -8.98
C SER A 324 17.28 24.64 -9.59
N CYS A 325 16.03 24.42 -10.03
CA CYS A 325 15.61 23.15 -10.63
C CYS A 325 15.82 23.02 -12.15
N GLN A 326 16.25 24.09 -12.84
CA GLN A 326 16.52 24.04 -14.29
C GLN A 326 17.63 23.06 -14.68
N THR A 327 18.50 22.68 -13.75
CA THR A 327 19.63 21.78 -14.01
C THR A 327 19.21 20.30 -14.09
N TYR A 328 18.03 19.93 -13.59
CA TYR A 328 17.57 18.54 -13.60
C TYR A 328 16.85 18.11 -14.88
N LYS A 329 16.44 19.06 -15.74
CA LYS A 329 15.81 18.76 -17.04
C LYS A 329 16.67 17.92 -18.00
N GLN A 330 17.96 17.76 -17.72
CA GLN A 330 18.89 17.04 -18.60
C GLN A 330 19.16 15.59 -18.16
N LEU A 331 18.63 15.11 -17.05
CA LEU A 331 19.15 13.87 -16.45
C LEU A 331 18.27 12.62 -16.51
N SER A 332 17.03 12.65 -16.96
CA SER A 332 16.33 11.38 -17.24
C SER A 332 14.89 11.50 -17.75
N PRO A 333 14.49 10.68 -18.72
CA PRO A 333 13.08 10.41 -19.03
C PRO A 333 12.37 9.57 -17.94
N MET A 334 13.09 9.12 -16.90
CA MET A 334 12.54 8.29 -15.81
C MET A 334 12.14 9.05 -14.54
N ALA A 335 12.30 10.39 -14.51
CA ALA A 335 11.98 11.19 -13.33
C ALA A 335 10.46 11.31 -13.05
N GLY A 336 9.61 10.80 -13.92
CA GLY A 336 8.16 10.89 -13.78
C GLY A 336 7.55 9.97 -12.71
N SER A 337 8.27 8.95 -12.20
CA SER A 337 7.65 7.96 -11.32
C SER A 337 8.02 8.06 -9.84
N ILE A 338 9.00 8.91 -9.47
CA ILE A 338 9.48 8.95 -8.07
C ILE A 338 9.68 10.39 -7.58
N CYS A 339 8.79 11.32 -7.90
CA CYS A 339 8.53 12.45 -7.03
C CYS A 339 7.33 12.12 -6.15
N GLY A 340 7.41 10.98 -5.51
CA GLY A 340 6.54 10.55 -4.46
C GLY A 340 7.38 10.32 -3.22
#